data_2ce263735e82299bdfb046c2abb816aa
#
_entry.id   2ce263735e82299bdfb046c2abb816aa
#
_cell.length_a   1.000
_cell.length_b   1.000
_cell.length_c   1.000
_cell.angle_alpha   90.00
_cell.angle_beta   90.00
_cell.angle_gamma   90.00
#
_symmetry.space_group_name_H-M   'P 1'
#
loop_
_entity.id
_entity.type
_entity.pdbx_description
1 polymer ?
#
loop_
_entity_poly.entity_id
_entity_poly.type
_entity_poly.pdbx_seq_one_letter_code
_entity_poly.pdbx_strand_id
1 'polypeptide(L)'
;TIETIPRQEDFEKTKALANSMIANDKIEGYFTIPAAVYDSGKVEYRAPSVGNIRIQERFSRTIEEVVVEKRLASKGYDPKLVRNLMTDVDIKSIKVNEKGEEKESGFLETFFSAYIVIMMLMFLVMTMGQLLIRSVVEEKSNRVIEVLLSSCSARDLMVGKILGLSGLGIVQLLIWGVIGVVVSMKTGSQSFSPEHILLSLVYFVLGYLLYSAIFVAAGSPVTTEQEAQQITTYVSLTLVFPIFMAMPVMQNPNSTLFKILSFIPLLTPTFMVLRISVQMPELWEILGTIVLLVVSVLFTMWAAGKIFRVAILVYGKRPTIPELIRWVREP
;
A
#
# COMPACT_ATOMS: atom_id res chain seq x y z
N THR A 1 -17.32 -27.43 -14.43
CA THR A 1 -18.51 -28.05 -15.10
C THR A 1 -19.71 -27.83 -14.20
N ILE A 2 -20.85 -27.44 -14.73
CA ILE A 2 -22.11 -27.29 -13.99
C ILE A 2 -22.95 -28.53 -14.33
N GLU A 3 -23.32 -29.25 -13.29
CA GLU A 3 -24.16 -30.46 -13.43
C GLU A 3 -25.41 -30.33 -12.57
N THR A 4 -26.49 -30.93 -12.99
CA THR A 4 -27.74 -30.98 -12.21
C THR A 4 -27.71 -32.15 -11.27
N ILE A 5 -27.92 -31.89 -9.97
CA ILE A 5 -28.03 -32.95 -8.96
C ILE A 5 -29.40 -33.65 -9.17
N PRO A 6 -29.44 -34.99 -9.26
CA PRO A 6 -30.68 -35.73 -9.43
C PRO A 6 -31.68 -35.42 -8.32
N ARG A 7 -32.88 -35.00 -8.69
CA ARG A 7 -33.94 -34.67 -7.73
C ARG A 7 -34.48 -35.96 -7.11
N GLN A 8 -34.45 -36.05 -5.82
CA GLN A 8 -35.16 -37.09 -5.04
C GLN A 8 -36.60 -36.65 -4.76
N GLU A 9 -37.43 -37.58 -4.32
CA GLU A 9 -38.86 -37.31 -4.04
C GLU A 9 -39.06 -36.21 -2.98
N ASP A 10 -38.07 -36.02 -2.10
CA ASP A 10 -38.11 -35.01 -1.05
C ASP A 10 -36.97 -34.01 -1.24
N PHE A 11 -37.28 -32.70 -1.14
CA PHE A 11 -36.33 -31.61 -1.27
C PHE A 11 -35.24 -31.68 -0.18
N GLU A 12 -35.61 -32.01 1.08
CA GLU A 12 -34.65 -32.11 2.17
C GLU A 12 -33.69 -33.28 1.98
N LYS A 13 -34.10 -34.38 1.37
CA LYS A 13 -33.21 -35.49 1.02
C LYS A 13 -32.21 -35.10 -0.08
N THR A 14 -32.70 -34.37 -1.10
CA THR A 14 -31.81 -33.84 -2.15
C THR A 14 -30.76 -32.89 -1.60
N LYS A 15 -31.18 -32.05 -0.68
CA LYS A 15 -30.29 -31.11 0.02
C LYS A 15 -29.26 -31.83 0.90
N ALA A 16 -29.67 -32.85 1.63
CA ALA A 16 -28.77 -33.68 2.42
C ALA A 16 -27.75 -34.43 1.54
N LEU A 17 -28.16 -34.92 0.39
CA LEU A 17 -27.28 -35.53 -0.62
C LEU A 17 -26.26 -34.52 -1.11
N ALA A 18 -26.69 -33.32 -1.51
CA ALA A 18 -25.81 -32.28 -1.99
C ALA A 18 -24.78 -31.82 -0.90
N ASN A 19 -25.24 -31.71 0.36
CA ASN A 19 -24.37 -31.42 1.47
C ASN A 19 -23.32 -32.52 1.71
N SER A 20 -23.71 -33.79 1.53
CA SER A 20 -22.77 -34.91 1.65
C SER A 20 -21.76 -34.95 0.50
N MET A 21 -22.15 -34.48 -0.69
CA MET A 21 -21.22 -34.34 -1.84
C MET A 21 -20.19 -33.23 -1.60
N ILE A 22 -20.59 -32.14 -0.96
CA ILE A 22 -19.65 -31.10 -0.50
C ILE A 22 -18.68 -31.67 0.55
N ALA A 23 -19.20 -32.35 1.57
CA ALA A 23 -18.41 -32.92 2.64
C ALA A 23 -17.37 -33.96 2.15
N ASN A 24 -17.63 -34.62 1.03
CA ASN A 24 -16.73 -35.57 0.38
C ASN A 24 -15.90 -34.97 -0.77
N ASP A 25 -15.81 -33.64 -0.87
CA ASP A 25 -15.07 -32.90 -1.91
C ASP A 25 -15.44 -33.27 -3.36
N LYS A 26 -16.65 -33.78 -3.60
CA LYS A 26 -17.16 -34.15 -4.94
C LYS A 26 -17.65 -32.93 -5.72
N ILE A 27 -18.13 -31.89 -5.01
CA ILE A 27 -18.58 -30.63 -5.60
C ILE A 27 -18.07 -29.47 -4.74
N GLU A 28 -17.73 -28.35 -5.39
CA GLU A 28 -17.28 -27.12 -4.70
C GLU A 28 -18.44 -26.34 -4.05
N GLY A 29 -19.66 -26.53 -4.52
CA GLY A 29 -20.86 -25.89 -4.02
C GLY A 29 -22.05 -26.15 -4.92
N TYR A 30 -23.25 -25.74 -4.48
CA TYR A 30 -24.46 -25.87 -5.28
C TYR A 30 -25.40 -24.68 -5.11
N PHE A 31 -26.24 -24.47 -6.13
CA PHE A 31 -27.28 -23.46 -6.12
C PHE A 31 -28.66 -24.13 -5.98
N THR A 32 -29.48 -23.56 -5.12
CA THR A 32 -30.87 -23.93 -4.99
C THR A 32 -31.74 -22.89 -5.67
N ILE A 33 -32.47 -23.29 -6.73
CA ILE A 33 -33.37 -22.43 -7.49
C ILE A 33 -34.81 -22.82 -7.13
N PRO A 34 -35.49 -22.03 -6.28
CA PRO A 34 -36.91 -22.34 -5.96
C PRO A 34 -37.84 -22.12 -7.13
N ALA A 35 -38.97 -22.82 -7.14
CA ALA A 35 -39.97 -22.63 -8.20
C ALA A 35 -40.49 -21.17 -8.27
N ALA A 36 -40.51 -20.48 -7.12
CA ALA A 36 -40.90 -19.09 -7.02
C ALA A 36 -39.79 -18.09 -7.45
N VAL A 37 -38.71 -18.53 -8.08
CA VAL A 37 -37.60 -17.65 -8.52
C VAL A 37 -38.09 -16.56 -9.48
N TYR A 38 -39.06 -16.85 -10.28
CA TYR A 38 -39.64 -15.88 -11.22
C TYR A 38 -40.40 -14.74 -10.55
N ASP A 39 -40.88 -14.94 -9.33
CA ASP A 39 -41.59 -13.92 -8.54
C ASP A 39 -40.63 -13.27 -7.51
N SER A 40 -39.94 -14.11 -6.74
CA SER A 40 -39.09 -13.68 -5.63
C SER A 40 -37.70 -13.16 -6.04
N GLY A 41 -37.15 -13.66 -7.14
CA GLY A 41 -35.79 -13.41 -7.58
C GLY A 41 -34.70 -13.96 -6.63
N LYS A 42 -35.09 -14.84 -5.67
CA LYS A 42 -34.15 -15.34 -4.65
C LYS A 42 -33.63 -16.72 -5.03
N VAL A 43 -32.30 -16.85 -4.98
CA VAL A 43 -31.55 -18.10 -5.19
C VAL A 43 -30.57 -18.26 -4.01
N GLU A 44 -30.40 -19.47 -3.53
CA GLU A 44 -29.49 -19.75 -2.45
C GLU A 44 -28.25 -20.48 -2.96
N TYR A 45 -27.07 -19.99 -2.59
CA TYR A 45 -25.79 -20.65 -2.82
C TYR A 45 -25.26 -21.28 -1.55
N ARG A 46 -24.81 -22.53 -1.64
CA ARG A 46 -24.21 -23.30 -0.53
C ARG A 46 -22.87 -23.87 -0.95
N ALA A 47 -21.82 -23.53 -0.18
CA ALA A 47 -20.46 -24.01 -0.39
C ALA A 47 -19.72 -24.02 0.96
N PRO A 48 -18.61 -24.76 1.09
CA PRO A 48 -17.76 -24.74 2.28
C PRO A 48 -17.15 -23.34 2.52
N SER A 49 -16.87 -22.61 1.44
CA SER A 49 -16.43 -21.22 1.48
C SER A 49 -17.25 -20.38 0.51
N VAL A 50 -17.90 -19.35 1.03
CA VAL A 50 -18.68 -18.40 0.23
C VAL A 50 -17.83 -17.22 -0.29
N GLY A 51 -16.51 -17.26 -0.13
CA GLY A 51 -15.58 -16.19 -0.55
C GLY A 51 -15.34 -16.11 -2.06
N ASN A 52 -15.79 -17.06 -2.86
CA ASN A 52 -15.61 -17.03 -4.30
C ASN A 52 -16.67 -16.15 -5.01
N ILE A 53 -16.45 -14.84 -4.93
CA ILE A 53 -17.35 -13.82 -5.50
C ILE A 53 -17.55 -14.02 -7.00
N ARG A 54 -16.52 -14.45 -7.75
CA ARG A 54 -16.62 -14.66 -9.21
C ARG A 54 -17.66 -15.69 -9.61
N ILE A 55 -17.76 -16.80 -8.87
CA ILE A 55 -18.75 -17.84 -9.15
C ILE A 55 -20.15 -17.29 -8.87
N GLN A 56 -20.32 -16.57 -7.77
CA GLN A 56 -21.61 -15.98 -7.39
C GLN A 56 -22.07 -14.94 -8.41
N GLU A 57 -21.21 -14.01 -8.82
CA GLU A 57 -21.53 -12.97 -9.81
C GLU A 57 -21.88 -13.57 -11.18
N ARG A 58 -21.05 -14.51 -11.65
CA ARG A 58 -21.30 -15.15 -12.96
C ARG A 58 -22.62 -15.91 -12.98
N PHE A 59 -22.93 -16.63 -11.91
CA PHE A 59 -24.16 -17.39 -11.79
C PHE A 59 -25.37 -16.46 -11.60
N SER A 60 -25.23 -15.41 -10.78
CA SER A 60 -26.27 -14.39 -10.58
C SER A 60 -26.68 -13.74 -11.91
N ARG A 61 -25.71 -13.30 -12.72
CA ARG A 61 -25.98 -12.71 -14.03
C ARG A 61 -26.72 -13.66 -14.94
N THR A 62 -26.31 -14.94 -15.01
CA THR A 62 -26.96 -15.93 -15.88
C THR A 62 -28.40 -16.20 -15.45
N ILE A 63 -28.65 -16.31 -14.14
CA ILE A 63 -30.03 -16.50 -13.63
C ILE A 63 -30.87 -15.25 -13.85
N GLU A 64 -30.31 -14.08 -13.59
CA GLU A 64 -31.00 -12.80 -13.78
C GLU A 64 -31.47 -12.64 -15.23
N GLU A 65 -30.60 -12.95 -16.21
CA GLU A 65 -30.98 -12.95 -17.62
C GLU A 65 -32.16 -13.86 -17.89
N VAL A 66 -32.14 -15.10 -17.42
CA VAL A 66 -33.22 -16.07 -17.64
C VAL A 66 -34.53 -15.67 -16.95
N VAL A 67 -34.44 -15.16 -15.73
CA VAL A 67 -35.59 -14.70 -14.93
C VAL A 67 -36.22 -13.47 -15.57
N VAL A 68 -35.41 -12.49 -16.01
CA VAL A 68 -35.89 -11.28 -16.68
C VAL A 68 -36.53 -11.62 -18.01
N GLU A 69 -35.90 -12.49 -18.82
CA GLU A 69 -36.46 -12.94 -20.10
C GLU A 69 -37.84 -13.58 -19.92
N LYS A 70 -38.02 -14.48 -18.95
CA LYS A 70 -39.32 -15.11 -18.67
C LYS A 70 -40.34 -14.11 -18.10
N ARG A 71 -39.95 -13.19 -17.24
CA ARG A 71 -40.85 -12.13 -16.74
C ARG A 71 -41.33 -11.20 -17.84
N LEU A 72 -40.45 -10.83 -18.78
CA LEU A 72 -40.81 -10.01 -19.94
C LEU A 72 -41.77 -10.77 -20.85
N ALA A 73 -41.48 -12.02 -21.20
CA ALA A 73 -42.33 -12.85 -22.00
C ALA A 73 -43.71 -13.06 -21.37
N SER A 74 -43.80 -13.27 -20.06
CA SER A 74 -45.06 -13.43 -19.34
C SER A 74 -45.95 -12.17 -19.36
N LYS A 75 -45.32 -10.97 -19.50
CA LYS A 75 -46.01 -9.68 -19.61
C LYS A 75 -46.26 -9.24 -21.06
N GLY A 76 -45.94 -10.09 -22.04
CA GLY A 76 -46.17 -9.82 -23.46
C GLY A 76 -45.12 -8.88 -24.11
N TYR A 77 -44.01 -8.62 -23.44
CA TYR A 77 -42.88 -7.87 -24.02
C TYR A 77 -41.92 -8.80 -24.74
N ASP A 78 -41.39 -8.36 -25.89
CA ASP A 78 -40.33 -9.08 -26.57
C ASP A 78 -39.00 -8.91 -25.83
N PRO A 79 -38.41 -9.97 -25.24
CA PRO A 79 -37.16 -9.88 -24.48
C PRO A 79 -35.99 -9.34 -25.30
N LYS A 80 -35.96 -9.63 -26.63
CA LYS A 80 -34.91 -9.17 -27.53
C LYS A 80 -34.98 -7.66 -27.74
N LEU A 81 -36.18 -7.13 -27.86
CA LEU A 81 -36.40 -5.70 -28.04
C LEU A 81 -36.01 -4.92 -26.79
N VAL A 82 -36.36 -5.45 -25.63
CA VAL A 82 -35.98 -4.83 -24.35
C VAL A 82 -34.46 -4.90 -24.14
N ARG A 83 -33.80 -6.01 -24.46
CA ARG A 83 -32.35 -6.17 -24.39
C ARG A 83 -31.60 -5.17 -25.29
N ASN A 84 -32.10 -4.92 -26.49
CA ASN A 84 -31.53 -3.92 -27.40
C ASN A 84 -31.72 -2.48 -26.91
N LEU A 85 -32.76 -2.23 -26.12
CA LEU A 85 -33.01 -0.94 -25.49
C LEU A 85 -32.19 -0.75 -24.19
N MET A 86 -31.79 -1.83 -23.54
CA MET A 86 -30.93 -1.88 -22.37
C MET A 86 -29.46 -2.05 -22.78
N THR A 87 -29.02 -1.31 -23.81
CA THR A 87 -27.59 -1.33 -24.20
C THR A 87 -26.74 -0.85 -23.02
N ASP A 88 -25.71 -1.61 -22.66
CA ASP A 88 -24.76 -1.21 -21.64
C ASP A 88 -24.16 0.14 -22.00
N VAL A 89 -24.28 1.10 -21.11
CA VAL A 89 -23.64 2.40 -21.28
C VAL A 89 -22.18 2.24 -20.87
N ASP A 90 -21.30 2.21 -21.86
CA ASP A 90 -19.86 2.17 -21.62
C ASP A 90 -19.37 3.57 -21.18
N ILE A 91 -18.99 3.71 -19.93
CA ILE A 91 -18.49 4.97 -19.38
C ILE A 91 -16.98 5.00 -19.56
N LYS A 92 -16.53 5.77 -20.55
CA LYS A 92 -15.10 6.08 -20.72
C LYS A 92 -14.68 7.13 -19.70
N SER A 93 -13.77 6.75 -18.80
CA SER A 93 -13.18 7.69 -17.84
C SER A 93 -12.06 8.47 -18.50
N ILE A 94 -12.21 9.78 -18.60
CA ILE A 94 -11.22 10.70 -19.17
C ILE A 94 -10.69 11.59 -18.04
N LYS A 95 -9.39 11.50 -17.79
CA LYS A 95 -8.70 12.38 -16.84
C LYS A 95 -8.39 13.70 -17.56
N VAL A 96 -8.85 14.82 -17.02
CA VAL A 96 -8.54 16.16 -17.50
C VAL A 96 -7.48 16.76 -16.56
N ASN A 97 -6.34 17.18 -17.11
CA ASN A 97 -5.30 17.85 -16.33
C ASN A 97 -5.61 19.36 -16.18
N GLU A 98 -4.82 20.07 -15.36
CA GLU A 98 -5.01 21.52 -15.13
C GLU A 98 -4.85 22.37 -16.42
N LYS A 99 -4.20 21.84 -17.45
CA LYS A 99 -4.02 22.49 -18.76
C LYS A 99 -5.17 22.20 -19.73
N GLY A 100 -6.20 21.45 -19.29
CA GLY A 100 -7.35 21.06 -20.11
C GLY A 100 -7.05 19.94 -21.10
N GLU A 101 -5.90 19.27 -21.01
CA GLU A 101 -5.58 18.12 -21.85
C GLU A 101 -6.35 16.89 -21.35
N GLU A 102 -7.06 16.26 -22.25
CA GLU A 102 -7.86 15.07 -21.99
C GLU A 102 -7.03 13.80 -22.21
N LYS A 103 -7.13 12.87 -21.26
CA LYS A 103 -6.51 11.56 -21.39
C LYS A 103 -7.44 10.45 -20.90
N GLU A 104 -7.62 9.44 -21.72
CA GLU A 104 -8.30 8.22 -21.32
C GLU A 104 -7.43 7.51 -20.27
N SER A 105 -7.89 7.45 -19.02
CA SER A 105 -7.18 6.82 -17.89
C SER A 105 -8.16 6.03 -17.07
N GLY A 106 -7.99 4.72 -17.07
CA GLY A 106 -8.81 3.83 -16.27
C GLY A 106 -8.48 3.95 -14.77
N PHE A 107 -9.48 3.69 -13.93
CA PHE A 107 -9.30 3.62 -12.48
C PHE A 107 -8.16 2.65 -12.08
N LEU A 108 -8.10 1.49 -12.72
CA LEU A 108 -7.06 0.48 -12.45
C LEU A 108 -5.65 0.98 -12.78
N GLU A 109 -5.49 1.69 -13.91
CA GLU A 109 -4.19 2.25 -14.31
C GLU A 109 -3.69 3.26 -13.27
N THR A 110 -4.56 4.17 -12.84
CA THR A 110 -4.24 5.17 -11.80
C THR A 110 -3.94 4.49 -10.46
N PHE A 111 -4.72 3.47 -10.09
CA PHE A 111 -4.53 2.71 -8.86
C PHE A 111 -3.18 2.00 -8.84
N PHE A 112 -2.90 1.20 -9.86
CA PHE A 112 -1.64 0.44 -9.89
C PHE A 112 -0.42 1.35 -9.99
N SER A 113 -0.50 2.46 -10.72
CA SER A 113 0.62 3.41 -10.79
C SER A 113 0.92 4.02 -9.42
N ALA A 114 -0.09 4.52 -8.71
CA ALA A 114 0.08 5.08 -7.38
C ALA A 114 0.57 4.02 -6.36
N TYR A 115 0.00 2.81 -6.44
CA TYR A 115 0.36 1.70 -5.57
C TYR A 115 1.82 1.25 -5.75
N ILE A 116 2.27 1.13 -7.00
CA ILE A 116 3.67 0.78 -7.32
C ILE A 116 4.62 1.83 -6.74
N VAL A 117 4.32 3.13 -6.90
CA VAL A 117 5.19 4.20 -6.40
C VAL A 117 5.33 4.14 -4.88
N ILE A 118 4.22 3.90 -4.14
CA ILE A 118 4.28 3.74 -2.68
C ILE A 118 5.07 2.50 -2.29
N MET A 119 4.86 1.38 -2.98
CA MET A 119 5.58 0.13 -2.71
C MET A 119 7.09 0.29 -2.94
N MET A 120 7.47 1.05 -3.97
CA MET A 120 8.87 1.39 -4.23
C MET A 120 9.47 2.20 -3.07
N LEU A 121 8.77 3.24 -2.59
CA LEU A 121 9.21 4.02 -1.43
C LEU A 121 9.35 3.14 -0.20
N MET A 122 8.34 2.35 0.11
CA MET A 122 8.37 1.45 1.27
C MET A 122 9.54 0.47 1.18
N PHE A 123 9.72 -0.17 0.01
CA PHE A 123 10.81 -1.12 -0.20
C PHE A 123 12.19 -0.48 -0.04
N LEU A 124 12.39 0.73 -0.58
CA LEU A 124 13.61 1.51 -0.42
C LEU A 124 13.91 1.75 1.05
N VAL A 125 12.95 2.35 1.77
CA VAL A 125 13.12 2.72 3.18
C VAL A 125 13.38 1.49 4.05
N MET A 126 12.65 0.39 3.81
CA MET A 126 12.83 -0.85 4.57
C MET A 126 14.19 -1.48 4.31
N THR A 127 14.59 -1.60 3.05
CA THR A 127 15.88 -2.25 2.69
C THR A 127 17.06 -1.44 3.23
N MET A 128 17.06 -0.15 2.99
CA MET A 128 18.15 0.73 3.45
C MET A 128 18.15 0.88 4.97
N GLY A 129 16.97 0.95 5.60
CA GLY A 129 16.83 0.98 7.05
C GLY A 129 17.39 -0.28 7.73
N GLN A 130 17.12 -1.46 7.17
CA GLN A 130 17.70 -2.73 7.65
C GLN A 130 19.23 -2.72 7.52
N LEU A 131 19.77 -2.27 6.39
CA LEU A 131 21.21 -2.16 6.20
C LEU A 131 21.85 -1.20 7.21
N LEU A 132 21.19 -0.05 7.49
CA LEU A 132 21.66 0.90 8.50
C LEU A 132 21.73 0.28 9.89
N ILE A 133 20.64 -0.32 10.36
CA ILE A 133 20.62 -0.95 11.68
C ILE A 133 21.66 -2.06 11.78
N ARG A 134 21.70 -2.95 10.78
CA ARG A 134 22.65 -4.07 10.73
C ARG A 134 24.11 -3.55 10.81
N SER A 135 24.45 -2.54 10.01
CA SER A 135 25.79 -1.94 10.03
C SER A 135 26.15 -1.40 11.41
N VAL A 136 25.20 -0.74 12.11
CA VAL A 136 25.45 -0.23 13.48
C VAL A 136 25.63 -1.38 14.48
N VAL A 137 24.80 -2.42 14.41
CA VAL A 137 24.86 -3.58 15.31
C VAL A 137 26.14 -4.37 15.10
N GLU A 138 26.54 -4.64 13.86
CA GLU A 138 27.78 -5.36 13.53
C GLU A 138 29.02 -4.64 14.04
N GLU A 139 29.14 -3.33 13.82
CA GLU A 139 30.29 -2.55 14.29
C GLU A 139 30.33 -2.46 15.82
N LYS A 140 29.17 -2.39 16.47
CA LYS A 140 29.08 -2.38 17.93
C LYS A 140 29.44 -3.75 18.49
N SER A 141 28.95 -4.83 17.92
CA SER A 141 29.21 -6.20 18.36
C SER A 141 30.68 -6.58 18.22
N ASN A 142 31.32 -6.15 17.13
CA ASN A 142 32.73 -6.41 16.86
C ASN A 142 33.69 -5.39 17.47
N ARG A 143 33.20 -4.42 18.29
CA ARG A 143 33.96 -3.32 18.91
C ARG A 143 34.73 -2.44 17.91
N VAL A 144 34.44 -2.56 16.64
CA VAL A 144 35.04 -1.71 15.58
C VAL A 144 34.73 -0.25 15.82
N ILE A 145 33.57 0.01 16.43
CA ILE A 145 33.11 1.35 16.73
C ILE A 145 34.04 2.11 17.71
N GLU A 146 34.69 1.41 18.63
CA GLU A 146 35.63 2.04 19.58
C GLU A 146 36.89 2.56 18.82
N VAL A 147 37.31 1.81 17.81
CA VAL A 147 38.45 2.23 16.95
C VAL A 147 38.03 3.41 16.06
N LEU A 148 36.83 3.37 15.47
CA LEU A 148 36.32 4.47 14.64
C LEU A 148 36.16 5.76 15.45
N LEU A 149 35.67 5.69 16.69
CA LEU A 149 35.46 6.83 17.57
C LEU A 149 36.81 7.44 18.11
N SER A 150 37.90 6.71 17.98
CA SER A 150 39.22 7.30 18.26
C SER A 150 39.69 8.28 17.16
N SER A 151 39.11 8.17 15.96
CA SER A 151 39.54 8.92 14.77
C SER A 151 38.48 9.94 14.28
N CYS A 152 37.21 9.77 14.65
CA CYS A 152 36.14 10.69 14.26
C CYS A 152 35.09 10.82 15.37
N SER A 153 34.25 11.87 15.29
CA SER A 153 33.14 12.03 16.25
C SER A 153 32.00 11.07 15.97
N ALA A 154 31.24 10.69 17.02
CA ALA A 154 30.06 9.83 16.87
C ALA A 154 29.03 10.44 15.90
N ARG A 155 28.92 11.78 15.85
CA ARG A 155 28.06 12.50 14.94
C ARG A 155 28.52 12.35 13.49
N ASP A 156 29.82 12.52 13.23
CA ASP A 156 30.37 12.40 11.87
C ASP A 156 30.23 10.97 11.34
N LEU A 157 30.46 9.97 12.21
CA LEU A 157 30.25 8.56 11.88
C LEU A 157 28.80 8.29 11.51
N MET A 158 27.84 8.76 12.31
CA MET A 158 26.41 8.61 12.05
C MET A 158 25.98 9.27 10.73
N VAL A 159 26.37 10.54 10.54
CA VAL A 159 26.05 11.30 9.33
C VAL A 159 26.68 10.64 8.10
N GLY A 160 27.95 10.21 8.22
CA GLY A 160 28.64 9.50 7.15
C GLY A 160 27.95 8.21 6.74
N LYS A 161 27.44 7.42 7.70
CA LYS A 161 26.66 6.20 7.40
C LYS A 161 25.33 6.51 6.70
N ILE A 162 24.59 7.49 7.24
CA ILE A 162 23.32 7.89 6.62
C ILE A 162 23.57 8.36 5.19
N LEU A 163 24.52 9.24 4.96
CA LEU A 163 24.85 9.76 3.62
C LEU A 163 25.41 8.69 2.68
N GLY A 164 26.26 7.79 3.18
CA GLY A 164 26.83 6.71 2.40
C GLY A 164 25.75 5.74 1.89
N LEU A 165 24.86 5.30 2.76
CA LEU A 165 23.71 4.45 2.36
C LEU A 165 22.64 5.23 1.57
N SER A 166 22.55 6.55 1.78
CA SER A 166 21.72 7.40 0.91
C SER A 166 22.20 7.38 -0.54
N GLY A 167 23.50 7.31 -0.77
CA GLY A 167 24.06 7.12 -2.11
C GLY A 167 23.54 5.86 -2.80
N LEU A 168 23.51 4.73 -2.09
CA LEU A 168 22.92 3.49 -2.60
C LEU A 168 21.40 3.65 -2.88
N GLY A 169 20.68 4.30 -1.98
CA GLY A 169 19.26 4.60 -2.17
C GLY A 169 18.99 5.44 -3.42
N ILE A 170 19.82 6.45 -3.69
CA ILE A 170 19.72 7.27 -4.90
C ILE A 170 20.00 6.42 -6.15
N VAL A 171 21.01 5.57 -6.14
CA VAL A 171 21.29 4.66 -7.26
C VAL A 171 20.09 3.75 -7.52
N GLN A 172 19.48 3.19 -6.50
CA GLN A 172 18.29 2.36 -6.61
C GLN A 172 17.10 3.15 -7.20
N LEU A 173 16.88 4.39 -6.76
CA LEU A 173 15.85 5.27 -7.32
C LEU A 173 16.11 5.59 -8.80
N LEU A 174 17.35 5.83 -9.19
CA LEU A 174 17.71 6.06 -10.59
C LEU A 174 17.41 4.83 -11.44
N ILE A 175 17.76 3.64 -10.98
CA ILE A 175 17.46 2.39 -11.70
C ILE A 175 15.95 2.24 -11.89
N TRP A 176 15.16 2.43 -10.84
CA TRP A 176 13.70 2.35 -10.93
C TRP A 176 13.10 3.43 -11.80
N GLY A 177 13.65 4.66 -11.74
CA GLY A 177 13.24 5.76 -12.59
C GLY A 177 13.45 5.44 -14.07
N VAL A 178 14.62 4.89 -14.43
CA VAL A 178 14.91 4.45 -15.81
C VAL A 178 13.95 3.35 -16.25
N ILE A 179 13.72 2.34 -15.41
CA ILE A 179 12.75 1.27 -15.72
C ILE A 179 11.36 1.87 -15.91
N GLY A 180 10.90 2.77 -15.04
CA GLY A 180 9.61 3.43 -15.13
C GLY A 180 9.43 4.21 -16.44
N VAL A 181 10.45 4.98 -16.85
CA VAL A 181 10.46 5.70 -18.13
C VAL A 181 10.39 4.73 -19.31
N VAL A 182 11.20 3.68 -19.33
CA VAL A 182 11.21 2.69 -20.42
C VAL A 182 9.86 1.97 -20.54
N VAL A 183 9.25 1.60 -19.41
CA VAL A 183 7.91 0.99 -19.39
C VAL A 183 6.87 1.97 -19.90
N SER A 184 6.87 3.22 -19.43
CA SER A 184 5.95 4.27 -19.87
C SER A 184 6.03 4.52 -21.38
N MET A 185 7.25 4.55 -21.95
CA MET A 185 7.46 4.70 -23.38
C MET A 185 6.91 3.51 -24.20
N LYS A 186 7.02 2.28 -23.68
CA LYS A 186 6.52 1.07 -24.37
C LYS A 186 5.00 0.90 -24.29
N THR A 187 4.42 1.28 -23.17
CA THR A 187 2.97 1.15 -22.92
C THR A 187 2.16 2.35 -23.43
N GLY A 188 2.84 3.42 -23.87
CA GLY A 188 2.18 4.67 -24.24
C GLY A 188 1.51 5.37 -23.05
N SER A 189 1.68 4.84 -21.84
CA SER A 189 1.10 5.42 -20.64
C SER A 189 1.94 6.61 -20.18
N GLN A 190 1.45 7.81 -20.42
CA GLN A 190 2.02 9.03 -19.86
C GLN A 190 1.54 9.28 -18.42
N SER A 191 1.42 8.22 -17.61
CA SER A 191 0.87 8.31 -16.25
C SER A 191 1.71 9.19 -15.32
N PHE A 192 2.93 9.53 -15.72
CA PHE A 192 3.84 10.35 -14.94
C PHE A 192 4.23 11.61 -15.70
N SER A 193 3.64 12.75 -15.34
CA SER A 193 4.21 14.02 -15.80
C SER A 193 5.57 14.26 -15.13
N PRO A 194 6.51 14.97 -15.77
CA PRO A 194 7.81 15.28 -15.18
C PRO A 194 7.71 15.98 -13.82
N GLU A 195 6.69 16.79 -13.62
CA GLU A 195 6.42 17.51 -12.37
C GLU A 195 6.06 16.56 -11.23
N HIS A 196 5.23 15.54 -11.50
CA HIS A 196 4.87 14.50 -10.50
C HIS A 196 6.08 13.66 -10.12
N ILE A 197 6.94 13.32 -11.07
CA ILE A 197 8.17 12.55 -10.83
C ILE A 197 9.11 13.35 -9.94
N LEU A 198 9.35 14.63 -10.27
CA LEU A 198 10.27 15.49 -9.52
C LEU A 198 9.80 15.68 -8.06
N LEU A 199 8.51 15.98 -7.87
CA LEU A 199 7.94 16.13 -6.53
C LEU A 199 8.00 14.82 -5.74
N SER A 200 7.63 13.70 -6.37
CA SER A 200 7.75 12.38 -5.74
C SER A 200 9.19 12.09 -5.32
N LEU A 201 10.18 12.42 -6.16
CA LEU A 201 11.60 12.26 -5.82
C LEU A 201 11.99 13.09 -4.58
N VAL A 202 11.51 14.32 -4.46
CA VAL A 202 11.77 15.15 -3.26
C VAL A 202 11.21 14.48 -2.01
N TYR A 203 9.95 13.99 -2.06
CA TYR A 203 9.37 13.27 -0.92
C TYR A 203 10.06 11.94 -0.64
N PHE A 204 10.54 11.24 -1.67
CA PHE A 204 11.36 10.02 -1.51
C PHE A 204 12.64 10.31 -0.74
N VAL A 205 13.39 11.34 -1.16
CA VAL A 205 14.68 11.70 -0.52
C VAL A 205 14.46 12.16 0.92
N LEU A 206 13.51 13.06 1.15
CA LEU A 206 13.20 13.55 2.50
C LEU A 206 12.65 12.44 3.40
N GLY A 207 11.76 11.61 2.88
CA GLY A 207 11.23 10.45 3.60
C GLY A 207 12.33 9.46 3.95
N TYR A 208 13.20 9.15 3.00
CA TYR A 208 14.33 8.28 3.25
C TYR A 208 15.24 8.83 4.36
N LEU A 209 15.61 10.11 4.32
CA LEU A 209 16.46 10.72 5.36
C LEU A 209 15.78 10.72 6.73
N LEU A 210 14.47 11.00 6.78
CA LEU A 210 13.70 10.94 8.01
C LEU A 210 13.73 9.55 8.64
N TYR A 211 13.38 8.54 7.86
CA TYR A 211 13.34 7.15 8.35
C TYR A 211 14.74 6.61 8.66
N SER A 212 15.77 6.98 7.89
CA SER A 212 17.16 6.62 8.18
C SER A 212 17.62 7.14 9.53
N ALA A 213 17.31 8.39 9.86
CA ALA A 213 17.60 8.96 11.17
C ALA A 213 16.87 8.21 12.30
N ILE A 214 15.60 7.84 12.07
CA ILE A 214 14.82 7.03 13.03
C ILE A 214 15.43 5.64 13.20
N PHE A 215 15.81 4.96 12.12
CA PHE A 215 16.46 3.65 12.17
C PHE A 215 17.78 3.67 12.93
N VAL A 216 18.60 4.71 12.71
CA VAL A 216 19.86 4.88 13.45
C VAL A 216 19.59 5.14 14.94
N ALA A 217 18.66 6.06 15.26
CA ALA A 217 18.33 6.37 16.65
C ALA A 217 17.79 5.14 17.39
N ALA A 218 16.89 4.40 16.77
CA ALA A 218 16.27 3.23 17.36
C ALA A 218 17.21 2.00 17.38
N GLY A 219 18.11 1.87 16.40
CA GLY A 219 19.09 0.79 16.30
C GLY A 219 20.33 0.96 17.17
N SER A 220 20.70 2.21 17.52
CA SER A 220 21.91 2.48 18.31
C SER A 220 22.00 1.76 19.67
N PRO A 221 20.90 1.62 20.45
CA PRO A 221 20.92 0.90 21.71
C PRO A 221 21.00 -0.62 21.55
N VAL A 222 20.71 -1.14 20.35
CA VAL A 222 20.57 -2.56 20.06
C VAL A 222 21.93 -3.23 20.00
N THR A 223 21.98 -4.48 20.45
CA THR A 223 23.22 -5.29 20.48
C THR A 223 23.07 -6.61 19.71
N THR A 224 21.86 -6.99 19.35
CA THR A 224 21.59 -8.26 18.64
C THR A 224 20.80 -8.04 17.36
N GLU A 225 21.03 -8.91 16.37
CA GLU A 225 20.27 -8.87 15.10
C GLU A 225 18.77 -9.10 15.30
N GLN A 226 18.37 -9.92 16.27
CA GLN A 226 16.95 -10.16 16.58
C GLN A 226 16.23 -8.90 17.06
N GLU A 227 16.89 -8.12 17.93
CA GLU A 227 16.35 -6.83 18.39
C GLU A 227 16.26 -5.83 17.23
N ALA A 228 17.29 -5.79 16.37
CA ALA A 228 17.30 -4.96 15.17
C ALA A 228 16.10 -5.28 14.27
N GLN A 229 15.80 -6.56 14.06
CA GLN A 229 14.65 -6.98 13.27
C GLN A 229 13.31 -6.57 13.88
N GLN A 230 13.17 -6.64 15.21
CA GLN A 230 11.96 -6.17 15.89
C GLN A 230 11.73 -4.66 15.68
N ILE A 231 12.78 -3.84 15.83
CA ILE A 231 12.69 -2.40 15.59
C ILE A 231 12.31 -2.11 14.15
N THR A 232 12.94 -2.80 13.20
CA THR A 232 12.59 -2.67 11.78
C THR A 232 11.12 -2.96 11.54
N THR A 233 10.57 -3.99 12.19
CA THR A 233 9.15 -4.34 12.07
C THR A 233 8.24 -3.22 12.57
N TYR A 234 8.53 -2.62 13.72
CA TYR A 234 7.70 -1.52 14.26
C TYR A 234 7.74 -0.28 13.36
N VAL A 235 8.92 0.10 12.86
CA VAL A 235 9.04 1.23 11.93
C VAL A 235 8.31 0.93 10.62
N SER A 236 8.39 -0.31 10.14
CA SER A 236 7.72 -0.76 8.92
C SER A 236 6.21 -0.68 9.01
N LEU A 237 5.61 -0.96 10.17
CA LEU A 237 4.16 -0.83 10.37
C LEU A 237 3.65 0.58 10.08
N THR A 238 4.46 1.61 10.39
CA THR A 238 4.10 3.00 10.08
C THR A 238 4.07 3.26 8.57
N LEU A 239 4.99 2.62 7.82
CA LEU A 239 5.05 2.71 6.35
C LEU A 239 3.94 1.93 5.65
N VAL A 240 3.47 0.84 6.27
CA VAL A 240 2.40 -0.01 5.71
C VAL A 240 1.03 0.67 5.82
N PHE A 241 0.81 1.51 6.84
CA PHE A 241 -0.48 2.16 7.07
C PHE A 241 -1.03 2.93 5.85
N PRO A 242 -0.26 3.77 5.13
CA PRO A 242 -0.75 4.46 3.94
C PRO A 242 -1.17 3.54 2.79
N ILE A 243 -0.63 2.32 2.72
CA ILE A 243 -1.00 1.34 1.70
C ILE A 243 -2.48 0.92 1.86
N PHE A 244 -2.92 0.67 3.09
CA PHE A 244 -4.33 0.39 3.37
C PHE A 244 -5.25 1.58 3.07
N MET A 245 -4.70 2.80 3.14
CA MET A 245 -5.43 4.03 2.83
C MET A 245 -5.39 4.39 1.34
N ALA A 246 -4.69 3.63 0.48
CA ALA A 246 -4.55 3.95 -0.93
C ALA A 246 -5.91 4.04 -1.62
N MET A 247 -6.80 3.07 -1.41
CA MET A 247 -8.13 3.05 -2.01
C MET A 247 -9.02 4.24 -1.57
N PRO A 248 -9.17 4.54 -0.27
CA PRO A 248 -9.88 5.74 0.18
C PRO A 248 -9.29 7.06 -0.34
N VAL A 249 -7.95 7.17 -0.38
CA VAL A 249 -7.29 8.37 -0.93
C VAL A 249 -7.60 8.56 -2.41
N MET A 250 -7.65 7.48 -3.18
CA MET A 250 -8.00 7.56 -4.61
C MET A 250 -9.43 8.03 -4.84
N GLN A 251 -10.36 7.61 -3.98
CA GLN A 251 -11.76 8.03 -4.09
C GLN A 251 -11.95 9.51 -3.74
N ASN A 252 -11.19 10.02 -2.77
CA ASN A 252 -11.29 11.42 -2.35
C ASN A 252 -9.96 11.98 -1.81
N PRO A 253 -8.97 12.29 -2.67
CA PRO A 253 -7.63 12.70 -2.28
C PRO A 253 -7.60 14.01 -1.49
N ASN A 254 -8.61 14.86 -1.65
CA ASN A 254 -8.71 16.19 -1.02
C ASN A 254 -9.56 16.20 0.26
N SER A 255 -9.95 15.03 0.79
CA SER A 255 -10.68 15.00 2.06
C SER A 255 -9.83 15.57 3.21
N THR A 256 -10.50 16.23 4.15
CA THR A 256 -9.85 16.84 5.33
C THR A 256 -9.00 15.83 6.10
N LEU A 257 -9.45 14.58 6.17
CA LEU A 257 -8.70 13.51 6.83
C LEU A 257 -7.33 13.31 6.19
N PHE A 258 -7.26 13.18 4.84
CA PHE A 258 -6.00 12.92 4.14
C PHE A 258 -5.11 14.16 4.09
N LYS A 259 -5.70 15.37 4.09
CA LYS A 259 -4.95 16.62 4.30
C LYS A 259 -4.24 16.58 5.66
N ILE A 260 -4.95 16.29 6.75
CA ILE A 260 -4.37 16.20 8.11
C ILE A 260 -3.29 15.11 8.18
N LEU A 261 -3.55 13.90 7.67
CA LEU A 261 -2.58 12.80 7.68
C LEU A 261 -1.31 13.14 6.89
N SER A 262 -1.42 13.95 5.82
CA SER A 262 -0.28 14.43 5.06
C SER A 262 0.62 15.39 5.85
N PHE A 263 0.14 16.01 6.93
CA PHE A 263 0.91 16.87 7.82
C PHE A 263 1.48 16.14 9.05
N ILE A 264 1.38 14.82 9.12
CA ILE A 264 2.07 14.01 10.13
C ILE A 264 3.43 13.58 9.55
N PRO A 265 4.58 14.03 10.08
CA PRO A 265 5.89 13.85 9.44
C PRO A 265 6.23 12.42 9.03
N LEU A 266 5.89 11.45 9.89
CA LEU A 266 6.08 10.02 9.60
C LEU A 266 5.24 9.53 8.41
N LEU A 267 4.07 10.08 8.20
CA LEU A 267 3.14 9.68 7.15
C LEU A 267 3.27 10.54 5.89
N THR A 268 3.78 11.76 6.03
CA THR A 268 3.89 12.76 4.95
C THR A 268 4.50 12.20 3.67
N PRO A 269 5.66 11.50 3.67
CA PRO A 269 6.28 11.06 2.43
C PRO A 269 5.37 10.14 1.61
N THR A 270 4.73 9.19 2.29
CA THR A 270 3.87 8.19 1.64
C THR A 270 2.52 8.76 1.22
N PHE A 271 1.87 9.56 2.08
CA PHE A 271 0.59 10.19 1.73
C PHE A 271 0.72 11.24 0.63
N MET A 272 1.78 12.06 0.65
CA MET A 272 1.98 13.07 -0.39
C MET A 272 2.30 12.43 -1.74
N VAL A 273 3.16 11.41 -1.78
CA VAL A 273 3.42 10.64 -3.01
C VAL A 273 2.14 10.01 -3.55
N LEU A 274 1.30 9.42 -2.69
CA LEU A 274 0.01 8.87 -3.08
C LEU A 274 -0.93 9.93 -3.66
N ARG A 275 -1.09 11.06 -2.97
CA ARG A 275 -1.97 12.15 -3.40
C ARG A 275 -1.50 12.76 -4.72
N ILE A 276 -0.20 13.02 -4.89
CA ILE A 276 0.38 13.54 -6.13
C ILE A 276 0.12 12.60 -7.31
N SER A 277 0.18 11.29 -7.09
CA SER A 277 -0.09 10.29 -8.15
C SER A 277 -1.54 10.30 -8.62
N VAL A 278 -2.49 10.62 -7.72
CA VAL A 278 -3.93 10.65 -8.03
C VAL A 278 -4.36 12.02 -8.56
N GLN A 279 -4.10 13.05 -7.78
CA GLN A 279 -4.46 14.43 -8.07
C GLN A 279 -3.44 15.36 -7.38
N MET A 280 -2.96 16.36 -8.11
CA MET A 280 -2.00 17.35 -7.59
C MET A 280 -2.61 18.09 -6.40
N PRO A 281 -1.96 18.06 -5.19
CA PRO A 281 -2.40 18.87 -4.07
C PRO A 281 -2.17 20.38 -4.30
N GLU A 282 -2.83 21.20 -3.50
CA GLU A 282 -2.62 22.64 -3.55
C GLU A 282 -1.17 23.04 -3.21
N LEU A 283 -0.67 24.08 -3.82
CA LEU A 283 0.75 24.50 -3.74
C LEU A 283 1.17 24.77 -2.28
N TRP A 284 0.29 25.33 -1.46
CA TRP A 284 0.56 25.56 -0.04
C TRP A 284 0.69 24.26 0.76
N GLU A 285 -0.06 23.20 0.39
CA GLU A 285 0.05 21.88 1.01
C GLU A 285 1.41 21.25 0.66
N ILE A 286 1.83 21.35 -0.60
CA ILE A 286 3.12 20.85 -1.07
C ILE A 286 4.26 21.57 -0.34
N LEU A 287 4.27 22.90 -0.35
CA LEU A 287 5.31 23.67 0.32
C LEU A 287 5.30 23.46 1.83
N GLY A 288 4.12 23.47 2.45
CA GLY A 288 3.96 23.24 3.89
C GLY A 288 4.48 21.88 4.33
N THR A 289 4.18 20.82 3.58
CA THR A 289 4.64 19.46 3.89
C THR A 289 6.13 19.26 3.62
N ILE A 290 6.70 19.90 2.59
CA ILE A 290 8.15 19.88 2.34
C ILE A 290 8.89 20.58 3.50
N VAL A 291 8.45 21.79 3.89
CA VAL A 291 9.06 22.51 5.04
C VAL A 291 8.95 21.67 6.32
N LEU A 292 7.78 21.08 6.58
CA LEU A 292 7.55 20.19 7.71
C LEU A 292 8.54 19.01 7.70
N LEU A 293 8.71 18.36 6.54
CA LEU A 293 9.64 17.24 6.41
C LEU A 293 11.08 17.66 6.62
N VAL A 294 11.51 18.79 6.02
CA VAL A 294 12.88 19.30 6.21
C VAL A 294 13.15 19.57 7.69
N VAL A 295 12.24 20.27 8.37
CA VAL A 295 12.38 20.53 9.81
C VAL A 295 12.41 19.22 10.60
N SER A 296 11.54 18.26 10.25
CA SER A 296 11.48 16.95 10.90
C SER A 296 12.76 16.13 10.68
N VAL A 297 13.33 16.15 9.47
CA VAL A 297 14.61 15.50 9.15
C VAL A 297 15.73 16.11 9.98
N LEU A 298 15.86 17.44 10.01
CA LEU A 298 16.89 18.12 10.81
C LEU A 298 16.76 17.80 12.30
N PHE A 299 15.53 17.84 12.82
CA PHE A 299 15.25 17.49 14.20
C PHE A 299 15.57 16.03 14.54
N THR A 300 15.12 15.09 13.71
CA THR A 300 15.38 13.66 13.92
C THR A 300 16.86 13.32 13.76
N MET A 301 17.57 13.91 12.81
CA MET A 301 19.01 13.73 12.66
C MET A 301 19.78 14.28 13.87
N TRP A 302 19.39 15.44 14.38
CA TRP A 302 19.95 16.00 15.60
C TRP A 302 19.72 15.10 16.82
N ALA A 303 18.48 14.65 17.03
CA ALA A 303 18.12 13.74 18.12
C ALA A 303 18.82 12.38 17.99
N ALA A 304 18.85 11.83 16.77
CA ALA A 304 19.57 10.59 16.48
C ALA A 304 21.06 10.69 16.80
N GLY A 305 21.69 11.82 16.47
CA GLY A 305 23.11 12.05 16.81
C GLY A 305 23.38 12.04 18.30
N LYS A 306 22.51 12.63 19.11
CA LYS A 306 22.61 12.60 20.58
C LYS A 306 22.38 11.20 21.14
N ILE A 307 21.34 10.52 20.69
CA ILE A 307 21.05 9.12 21.09
C ILE A 307 22.22 8.22 20.71
N PHE A 308 22.71 8.32 19.47
CA PHE A 308 23.79 7.51 18.96
C PHE A 308 25.06 7.67 19.81
N ARG A 309 25.44 8.92 20.15
CA ARG A 309 26.64 9.23 20.98
C ARG A 309 26.61 8.49 22.31
N VAL A 310 25.46 8.44 22.98
CA VAL A 310 25.35 7.79 24.30
C VAL A 310 25.13 6.28 24.16
N ALA A 311 24.22 5.87 23.28
CA ALA A 311 23.79 4.49 23.12
C ALA A 311 24.90 3.57 22.62
N ILE A 312 25.83 4.09 21.81
CA ILE A 312 26.89 3.32 21.22
C ILE A 312 27.90 2.78 22.26
N LEU A 313 28.03 3.50 23.39
CA LEU A 313 28.91 3.12 24.50
C LEU A 313 28.21 2.28 25.57
N VAL A 314 26.89 2.13 25.47
CA VAL A 314 26.09 1.36 26.43
C VAL A 314 25.93 -0.07 25.95
N TYR A 315 26.39 -1.04 26.73
CA TYR A 315 26.28 -2.47 26.48
C TYR A 315 25.38 -3.13 27.52
N GLY A 316 24.62 -4.15 27.12
CA GLY A 316 23.94 -5.08 28.04
C GLY A 316 22.63 -4.58 28.67
N LYS A 317 22.21 -3.32 28.42
CA LYS A 317 20.94 -2.79 28.96
C LYS A 317 20.10 -2.18 27.84
N ARG A 318 18.83 -2.55 27.76
CA ARG A 318 17.86 -1.89 26.88
C ARG A 318 17.41 -0.57 27.51
N PRO A 319 17.63 0.58 26.85
CA PRO A 319 17.13 1.83 27.40
C PRO A 319 15.60 1.88 27.30
N THR A 320 15.02 2.50 28.32
CA THR A 320 13.60 2.83 28.31
C THR A 320 13.36 4.13 27.53
N ILE A 321 12.12 4.35 27.07
CA ILE A 321 11.76 5.60 26.36
C ILE A 321 12.11 6.86 27.19
N PRO A 322 11.87 6.92 28.52
CA PRO A 322 12.31 8.05 29.33
C PRO A 322 13.83 8.27 29.35
N GLU A 323 14.62 7.19 29.33
CA GLU A 323 16.08 7.28 29.23
C GLU A 323 16.52 7.86 27.87
N LEU A 324 15.89 7.44 26.77
CA LEU A 324 16.16 8.02 25.44
C LEU A 324 15.86 9.52 25.40
N ILE A 325 14.75 9.95 25.99
CA ILE A 325 14.37 11.37 26.08
C ILE A 325 15.42 12.14 26.93
N ARG A 326 15.90 11.53 27.99
CA ARG A 326 16.95 12.11 28.82
C ARG A 326 18.26 12.30 28.04
N TRP A 327 18.69 11.31 27.25
CA TRP A 327 19.88 11.39 26.41
C TRP A 327 19.82 12.52 25.37
N VAL A 328 18.62 12.78 24.83
CA VAL A 328 18.41 13.92 23.91
C VAL A 328 18.56 15.27 24.64
N ARG A 329 18.25 15.35 25.93
CA ARG A 329 18.33 16.59 26.72
C ARG A 329 19.70 16.86 27.28
N GLU A 330 20.52 15.84 27.46
CA GLU A 330 21.90 16.01 27.95
C GLU A 330 22.77 16.73 26.89
N PRO A 331 23.69 17.61 27.32
CA PRO A 331 24.49 18.42 26.40
C PRO A 331 25.47 17.63 25.54
#